data_016bdf75cd0d6aa142096ff45c2657ec
#
_entry.id   016bdf75cd0d6aa142096ff45c2657ec
#
_cell.length_a   1.000
_cell.length_b   1.000
_cell.length_c   1.000
_cell.angle_alpha   90.00
_cell.angle_beta   90.00
_cell.angle_gamma   90.00
#
_symmetry.space_group_name_H-M   'P 1'
#
loop_
_entity.id
_entity.type
_entity.pdbx_description
1 polymer ?
#
loop_
_entity_poly.entity_id
_entity_poly.type
_entity_poly.pdbx_seq_one_letter_code
_entity_poly.pdbx_strand_id
1 'polypeptide(L)'
;MEKELTNQEKELLKKITDKEEFTEGAYNIRKNGEGFVRKTTENVDIVSKTDKPGIDIIVKENAKNEYIHIPVMITESGVNDLVYNDFYIGKNADVTIVAGCGIHNDKHMLSRHDGIHSFYLEEGAKVKYVEKHYGQGEGTGEKILNPKTVVNLKKGATLEMDSVQIEGVDSTIRETVGELEENSNFIVSEKIMTHGKQYAKTVFNVKLNGKNASTHVISRSVAKENSKQEFFSNVEGNTECYGHVECDAIIMDNGIVKAVPEILANDVNARLIHEAAIGKIAGEQLTKLMTLGLTEKEAEAKIVSGFLK
;
A
#
# COMPACT_ATOMS: atom_id res chain seq x y z
N MET A 1 -26.60 7.65 -21.03
CA MET A 1 -26.64 6.35 -20.32
C MET A 1 -25.69 6.47 -19.15
N GLU A 2 -26.17 6.34 -17.93
CA GLU A 2 -25.29 6.20 -16.78
C GLU A 2 -24.42 4.96 -16.98
N LYS A 3 -23.12 5.12 -16.79
CA LYS A 3 -22.18 3.99 -16.86
C LYS A 3 -22.35 3.19 -15.56
N GLU A 4 -22.96 2.03 -15.63
CA GLU A 4 -23.11 1.14 -14.48
C GLU A 4 -21.99 0.08 -14.46
N LEU A 5 -21.58 -0.30 -13.24
CA LEU A 5 -20.66 -1.40 -13.02
C LEU A 5 -21.41 -2.74 -13.13
N THR A 6 -20.78 -3.73 -13.75
CA THR A 6 -21.25 -5.12 -13.74
C THR A 6 -21.16 -5.71 -12.32
N ASN A 7 -21.85 -6.83 -12.08
CA ASN A 7 -21.78 -7.51 -10.78
C ASN A 7 -20.34 -7.90 -10.40
N GLN A 8 -19.57 -8.40 -11.37
CA GLN A 8 -18.16 -8.75 -11.19
C GLN A 8 -17.31 -7.54 -10.79
N GLU A 9 -17.54 -6.38 -11.38
CA GLU A 9 -16.86 -5.14 -11.06
C GLU A 9 -17.25 -4.60 -9.69
N LYS A 10 -18.50 -4.74 -9.28
CA LYS A 10 -18.97 -4.40 -7.93
C LYS A 10 -18.32 -5.29 -6.87
N GLU A 11 -18.19 -6.59 -7.15
CA GLU A 11 -17.47 -7.51 -6.25
C GLU A 11 -15.99 -7.15 -6.14
N LEU A 12 -15.32 -6.84 -7.26
CA LEU A 12 -13.93 -6.40 -7.27
C LEU A 12 -13.77 -5.08 -6.50
N LEU A 13 -14.66 -4.12 -6.74
CA LEU A 13 -14.68 -2.83 -6.02
C LEU A 13 -14.80 -3.04 -4.50
N LYS A 14 -15.68 -3.94 -4.07
CA LYS A 14 -15.85 -4.29 -2.65
C LYS A 14 -14.58 -4.89 -2.05
N LYS A 15 -13.86 -5.74 -2.79
CA LYS A 15 -12.60 -6.35 -2.33
C LYS A 15 -11.51 -5.30 -2.09
N ILE A 16 -11.42 -4.29 -2.92
CA ILE A 16 -10.36 -3.28 -2.87
C ILE A 16 -10.71 -2.03 -2.05
N THR A 17 -12.00 -1.80 -1.71
CA THR A 17 -12.42 -0.59 -0.98
C THR A 17 -13.32 -0.86 0.24
N ASP A 18 -13.72 -2.11 0.48
CA ASP A 18 -14.75 -2.52 1.44
C ASP A 18 -16.15 -1.92 1.16
N LYS A 19 -16.36 -1.33 -0.01
CA LYS A 19 -17.61 -0.71 -0.42
C LYS A 19 -18.03 -1.16 -1.82
N GLU A 20 -19.32 -1.31 -2.04
CA GLU A 20 -19.90 -1.60 -3.36
C GLU A 20 -20.26 -0.32 -4.12
N GLU A 21 -20.50 0.76 -3.39
CA GLU A 21 -20.89 2.08 -3.90
C GLU A 21 -20.32 3.18 -3.00
N PHE A 22 -20.10 4.38 -3.56
CA PHE A 22 -19.68 5.57 -2.83
C PHE A 22 -20.81 6.57 -2.75
N THR A 23 -21.40 6.71 -1.58
CA THR A 23 -22.49 7.67 -1.32
C THR A 23 -21.96 9.00 -0.79
N GLU A 24 -20.83 8.98 -0.07
CA GLU A 24 -20.24 10.14 0.60
C GLU A 24 -18.79 10.35 0.16
N GLY A 25 -18.30 11.60 0.33
CA GLY A 25 -16.94 12.00 0.00
C GLY A 25 -16.69 12.21 -1.49
N ALA A 26 -15.43 12.48 -1.82
CA ALA A 26 -14.95 12.60 -3.19
C ALA A 26 -14.52 11.22 -3.71
N TYR A 27 -14.67 10.99 -5.00
CA TYR A 27 -14.16 9.77 -5.59
C TYR A 27 -13.80 9.91 -7.07
N ASN A 28 -12.87 9.08 -7.52
CA ASN A 28 -12.53 8.91 -8.93
C ASN A 28 -12.31 7.43 -9.22
N ILE A 29 -13.28 6.80 -9.85
CA ILE A 29 -13.17 5.39 -10.28
C ILE A 29 -12.48 5.35 -11.63
N ARG A 30 -11.42 4.52 -11.74
CA ARG A 30 -10.71 4.23 -12.98
C ARG A 30 -10.96 2.77 -13.38
N LYS A 31 -11.24 2.53 -14.66
CA LYS A 31 -11.55 1.20 -15.19
C LYS A 31 -10.82 0.98 -16.50
N ASN A 32 -10.08 -0.14 -16.61
CA ASN A 32 -9.39 -0.56 -17.83
C ASN A 32 -8.55 0.55 -18.49
N GLY A 33 -7.82 1.32 -17.67
CA GLY A 33 -6.96 2.40 -18.14
C GLY A 33 -7.67 3.74 -18.39
N GLU A 34 -8.98 3.85 -18.16
CA GLU A 34 -9.76 5.05 -18.41
C GLU A 34 -10.50 5.56 -17.15
N GLY A 35 -10.79 6.85 -17.11
CA GLY A 35 -11.68 7.43 -16.09
C GLY A 35 -13.11 6.96 -16.30
N PHE A 36 -13.73 6.41 -15.26
CA PHE A 36 -15.09 5.88 -15.32
C PHE A 36 -16.12 6.86 -14.77
N VAL A 37 -15.96 7.27 -13.51
CA VAL A 37 -16.84 8.22 -12.84
C VAL A 37 -16.07 9.01 -11.79
N ARG A 38 -16.47 10.27 -11.59
CA ARG A 38 -15.82 11.18 -10.62
C ARG A 38 -16.87 12.02 -9.88
N LYS A 39 -16.59 12.29 -8.60
CA LYS A 39 -17.33 13.21 -7.76
C LYS A 39 -16.35 14.00 -6.90
N THR A 40 -16.57 15.30 -6.79
CA THR A 40 -15.84 16.23 -5.90
C THR A 40 -16.72 16.63 -4.73
N THR A 41 -16.14 17.28 -3.72
CA THR A 41 -16.87 17.90 -2.60
C THR A 41 -16.54 19.39 -2.55
N GLU A 42 -17.11 20.11 -1.60
CA GLU A 42 -16.75 21.52 -1.39
C GLU A 42 -15.27 21.70 -1.02
N ASN A 43 -14.68 20.73 -0.30
CA ASN A 43 -13.32 20.81 0.21
C ASN A 43 -12.30 20.00 -0.61
N VAL A 44 -12.76 19.15 -1.52
CA VAL A 44 -11.90 18.26 -2.32
C VAL A 44 -12.21 18.42 -3.80
N ASP A 45 -11.22 18.86 -4.54
CA ASP A 45 -11.25 18.89 -6.00
C ASP A 45 -10.42 17.75 -6.60
N ILE A 46 -10.85 17.23 -7.74
CA ILE A 46 -10.15 16.17 -8.48
C ILE A 46 -10.09 16.59 -9.95
N VAL A 47 -8.90 16.90 -10.43
CA VAL A 47 -8.67 17.46 -11.77
C VAL A 47 -7.88 16.44 -12.61
N SER A 48 -8.28 16.24 -13.85
CA SER A 48 -7.48 15.42 -14.78
C SER A 48 -6.19 16.16 -15.17
N LYS A 49 -5.07 15.44 -15.14
CA LYS A 49 -3.82 15.96 -15.70
C LYS A 49 -3.93 16.15 -17.20
N THR A 50 -3.21 17.12 -17.73
CA THR A 50 -3.19 17.47 -19.16
C THR A 50 -1.94 16.99 -19.87
N ASP A 51 -0.88 16.68 -19.14
CA ASP A 51 0.45 16.30 -19.64
C ASP A 51 0.70 14.79 -19.63
N LYS A 52 -0.02 14.05 -18.79
CA LYS A 52 0.14 12.60 -18.60
C LYS A 52 -1.15 11.97 -18.04
N PRO A 53 -1.35 10.64 -18.18
CA PRO A 53 -2.50 9.98 -17.56
C PRO A 53 -2.50 10.13 -16.04
N GLY A 54 -3.61 10.58 -15.46
CA GLY A 54 -3.74 10.74 -14.01
C GLY A 54 -4.59 11.91 -13.57
N ILE A 55 -4.52 12.17 -12.28
CA ILE A 55 -5.32 13.20 -11.61
C ILE A 55 -4.50 13.98 -10.58
N ASP A 56 -4.89 15.23 -10.36
CA ASP A 56 -4.52 16.02 -9.19
C ASP A 56 -5.68 16.01 -8.21
N ILE A 57 -5.43 15.59 -6.98
CA ILE A 57 -6.36 15.62 -5.87
C ILE A 57 -5.97 16.75 -4.96
N ILE A 58 -6.84 17.76 -4.85
CA ILE A 58 -6.57 19.01 -4.13
C ILE A 58 -7.51 19.10 -2.94
N VAL A 59 -6.98 19.03 -1.72
CA VAL A 59 -7.71 19.19 -0.46
C VAL A 59 -7.44 20.58 0.08
N LYS A 60 -8.52 21.36 0.34
CA LYS A 60 -8.41 22.72 0.87
C LYS A 60 -7.78 22.72 2.27
N GLU A 61 -7.15 23.84 2.62
CA GLU A 61 -6.65 24.06 3.97
C GLU A 61 -7.78 23.98 5.01
N ASN A 62 -7.46 23.48 6.21
CA ASN A 62 -8.37 23.28 7.34
C ASN A 62 -9.57 22.36 7.07
N ALA A 63 -9.66 21.68 5.93
CA ALA A 63 -10.64 20.64 5.68
C ALA A 63 -10.54 19.53 6.74
N LYS A 64 -11.64 19.00 7.23
CA LYS A 64 -11.67 18.00 8.30
C LYS A 64 -12.55 16.82 7.96
N ASN A 65 -12.06 15.62 8.30
CA ASN A 65 -12.77 14.36 8.13
C ASN A 65 -13.25 14.11 6.68
N GLU A 66 -12.46 14.56 5.71
CA GLU A 66 -12.75 14.30 4.30
C GLU A 66 -12.42 12.84 3.94
N TYR A 67 -13.23 12.26 3.07
CA TYR A 67 -13.02 10.92 2.53
C TYR A 67 -12.86 10.97 1.03
N ILE A 68 -11.81 10.32 0.53
CA ILE A 68 -11.49 10.25 -0.90
C ILE A 68 -11.30 8.80 -1.31
N HIS A 69 -11.96 8.35 -2.38
CA HIS A 69 -11.82 7.01 -2.92
C HIS A 69 -11.28 7.07 -4.34
N ILE A 70 -10.18 6.38 -4.62
CA ILE A 70 -9.55 6.34 -5.95
C ILE A 70 -9.29 4.88 -6.40
N PRO A 71 -10.34 4.05 -6.50
CA PRO A 71 -10.18 2.67 -6.92
C PRO A 71 -9.83 2.56 -8.41
N VAL A 72 -8.99 1.57 -8.72
CA VAL A 72 -8.65 1.15 -10.07
C VAL A 72 -9.06 -0.29 -10.28
N MET A 73 -9.80 -0.57 -11.35
CA MET A 73 -10.23 -1.91 -11.72
C MET A 73 -9.76 -2.23 -13.14
N ILE A 74 -9.08 -3.36 -13.30
CA ILE A 74 -8.75 -3.94 -14.60
C ILE A 74 -9.51 -5.25 -14.74
N THR A 75 -10.42 -5.31 -15.67
CA THR A 75 -11.27 -6.48 -15.95
C THR A 75 -11.12 -7.00 -17.40
N GLU A 76 -10.33 -6.28 -18.19
CA GLU A 76 -9.96 -6.69 -19.54
C GLU A 76 -8.52 -7.19 -19.57
N SER A 77 -8.33 -8.36 -20.19
CA SER A 77 -7.00 -8.95 -20.36
C SER A 77 -6.17 -8.16 -21.37
N GLY A 78 -4.88 -7.98 -21.06
CA GLY A 78 -3.95 -7.25 -21.93
C GLY A 78 -3.89 -5.74 -21.65
N VAL A 79 -4.62 -5.24 -20.67
CA VAL A 79 -4.53 -3.83 -20.28
C VAL A 79 -3.20 -3.57 -19.58
N ASN A 80 -2.48 -2.54 -20.05
CA ASN A 80 -1.28 -2.01 -19.41
C ASN A 80 -1.55 -0.53 -19.07
N ASP A 81 -1.79 -0.25 -17.79
CA ASP A 81 -2.21 1.05 -17.30
C ASP A 81 -1.13 1.68 -16.43
N LEU A 82 -0.65 2.86 -16.81
CA LEU A 82 0.24 3.71 -16.04
C LEU A 82 -0.48 5.01 -15.69
N VAL A 83 -0.55 5.34 -14.38
CA VAL A 83 -1.27 6.52 -13.93
C VAL A 83 -0.48 7.30 -12.87
N TYR A 84 -0.60 8.63 -12.92
CA TYR A 84 0.05 9.56 -12.01
C TYR A 84 -1.00 10.30 -11.19
N ASN A 85 -1.04 10.08 -9.90
CA ASN A 85 -1.97 10.73 -8.98
C ASN A 85 -1.18 11.57 -7.98
N ASP A 86 -1.34 12.89 -8.04
CA ASP A 86 -0.68 13.81 -7.12
C ASP A 86 -1.71 14.33 -6.10
N PHE A 87 -1.37 14.23 -4.83
CA PHE A 87 -2.22 14.61 -3.69
C PHE A 87 -1.64 15.89 -3.06
N TYR A 88 -2.32 16.99 -3.25
CA TYR A 88 -2.01 18.30 -2.65
C TYR A 88 -2.92 18.50 -1.44
N ILE A 89 -2.37 18.30 -0.24
CA ILE A 89 -3.11 18.37 1.00
C ILE A 89 -2.81 19.69 1.70
N GLY A 90 -3.82 20.54 1.79
CA GLY A 90 -3.70 21.88 2.33
C GLY A 90 -3.36 21.90 3.83
N LYS A 91 -2.86 23.05 4.29
CA LYS A 91 -2.44 23.27 5.68
C LYS A 91 -3.51 22.85 6.68
N ASN A 92 -3.12 22.10 7.72
CA ASN A 92 -3.99 21.58 8.77
C ASN A 92 -5.20 20.74 8.29
N ALA A 93 -5.24 20.31 7.03
CA ALA A 93 -6.30 19.42 6.56
C ALA A 93 -6.17 18.04 7.21
N ASP A 94 -7.30 17.30 7.29
CA ASP A 94 -7.38 15.95 7.82
C ASP A 94 -8.25 15.12 6.89
N VAL A 95 -7.65 14.09 6.25
CA VAL A 95 -8.28 13.35 5.18
C VAL A 95 -7.94 11.86 5.23
N THR A 96 -8.95 11.03 4.96
CA THR A 96 -8.75 9.59 4.70
C THR A 96 -8.87 9.32 3.20
N ILE A 97 -7.85 8.68 2.64
CA ILE A 97 -7.78 8.32 1.22
C ILE A 97 -7.77 6.79 1.11
N VAL A 98 -8.69 6.22 0.36
CA VAL A 98 -8.74 4.79 0.08
C VAL A 98 -8.42 4.57 -1.40
N ALA A 99 -7.28 3.95 -1.65
CA ALA A 99 -6.80 3.60 -2.97
C ALA A 99 -6.76 2.07 -3.09
N GLY A 100 -7.66 1.51 -3.86
CA GLY A 100 -7.69 0.07 -4.10
C GLY A 100 -7.38 -0.23 -5.57
N CYS A 101 -6.48 -1.19 -5.82
CA CYS A 101 -6.19 -1.65 -7.17
C CYS A 101 -6.54 -3.13 -7.31
N GLY A 102 -7.43 -3.47 -8.26
CA GLY A 102 -7.86 -4.83 -8.49
C GLY A 102 -7.72 -5.25 -9.95
N ILE A 103 -7.18 -6.44 -10.19
CA ILE A 103 -7.10 -7.04 -11.52
C ILE A 103 -7.90 -8.35 -11.53
N HIS A 104 -8.89 -8.44 -12.43
CA HIS A 104 -9.55 -9.67 -12.78
C HIS A 104 -9.11 -10.09 -14.18
N ASN A 105 -8.47 -11.25 -14.31
CA ASN A 105 -7.96 -11.73 -15.59
C ASN A 105 -8.28 -13.21 -15.81
N ASP A 106 -9.25 -13.51 -16.69
CA ASP A 106 -9.65 -14.87 -17.06
C ASP A 106 -9.03 -15.33 -18.40
N LYS A 107 -8.12 -14.53 -18.99
CA LYS A 107 -7.52 -14.81 -20.30
C LYS A 107 -6.00 -15.00 -20.19
N HIS A 108 -5.31 -14.94 -21.34
CA HIS A 108 -3.90 -15.32 -21.43
C HIS A 108 -2.94 -14.13 -21.51
N MET A 109 -3.44 -12.92 -21.80
CA MET A 109 -2.57 -11.75 -21.86
C MET A 109 -2.32 -11.17 -20.47
N LEU A 110 -1.11 -10.70 -20.25
CA LEU A 110 -0.73 -10.00 -19.03
C LEU A 110 -1.59 -8.75 -18.81
N SER A 111 -2.05 -8.53 -17.59
CA SER A 111 -2.70 -7.28 -17.16
C SER A 111 -1.87 -6.60 -16.10
N ARG A 112 -1.62 -5.30 -16.27
CA ARG A 112 -0.71 -4.54 -15.41
C ARG A 112 -1.27 -3.17 -15.05
N HIS A 113 -1.05 -2.76 -13.81
CA HIS A 113 -1.29 -1.39 -13.36
C HIS A 113 -0.09 -0.87 -12.58
N ASP A 114 0.45 0.26 -13.02
CA ASP A 114 1.51 1.00 -12.36
C ASP A 114 0.93 2.34 -11.86
N GLY A 115 0.67 2.43 -10.58
CA GLY A 115 0.19 3.65 -9.91
C GLY A 115 1.35 4.44 -9.32
N ILE A 116 1.57 5.67 -9.79
CA ILE A 116 2.54 6.60 -9.20
C ILE A 116 1.77 7.62 -8.39
N HIS A 117 1.93 7.61 -7.07
CA HIS A 117 1.23 8.43 -6.11
C HIS A 117 2.20 9.39 -5.43
N SER A 118 2.04 10.70 -5.64
CA SER A 118 2.88 11.73 -5.02
C SER A 118 2.09 12.51 -3.98
N PHE A 119 2.53 12.47 -2.73
CA PHE A 119 1.92 13.16 -1.60
C PHE A 119 2.69 14.43 -1.27
N TYR A 120 2.02 15.55 -1.31
CA TYR A 120 2.51 16.87 -0.91
C TYR A 120 1.64 17.35 0.25
N LEU A 121 2.11 17.13 1.47
CA LEU A 121 1.39 17.52 2.69
C LEU A 121 1.95 18.84 3.23
N GLU A 122 1.10 19.85 3.27
CA GLU A 122 1.41 21.14 3.86
C GLU A 122 1.47 21.08 5.39
N GLU A 123 1.94 22.15 6.02
CA GLU A 123 2.16 22.25 7.47
C GLU A 123 0.96 21.76 8.28
N GLY A 124 1.18 20.81 9.19
CA GLY A 124 0.18 20.26 10.09
C GLY A 124 -0.90 19.40 9.43
N ALA A 125 -0.80 19.11 8.13
CA ALA A 125 -1.73 18.24 7.43
C ALA A 125 -1.64 16.80 7.93
N LYS A 126 -2.78 16.08 7.93
CA LYS A 126 -2.89 14.68 8.35
C LYS A 126 -3.59 13.87 7.28
N VAL A 127 -2.94 12.79 6.87
CA VAL A 127 -3.50 11.86 5.90
C VAL A 127 -3.44 10.45 6.44
N LYS A 128 -4.56 9.74 6.37
CA LYS A 128 -4.62 8.29 6.45
C LYS A 128 -4.84 7.73 5.06
N TYR A 129 -3.86 6.99 4.55
CA TYR A 129 -3.89 6.36 3.23
C TYR A 129 -4.03 4.85 3.37
N VAL A 130 -5.08 4.27 2.81
CA VAL A 130 -5.35 2.83 2.83
C VAL A 130 -5.28 2.31 1.40
N GLU A 131 -4.37 1.37 1.15
CA GLU A 131 -4.17 0.76 -0.16
C GLU A 131 -4.41 -0.75 -0.10
N LYS A 132 -5.27 -1.26 -0.98
CA LYS A 132 -5.51 -2.70 -1.11
C LYS A 132 -5.23 -3.16 -2.54
N HIS A 133 -4.38 -4.16 -2.67
CA HIS A 133 -4.08 -4.81 -3.93
C HIS A 133 -4.68 -6.21 -3.97
N TYR A 134 -5.41 -6.49 -5.03
CA TYR A 134 -6.14 -7.74 -5.17
C TYR A 134 -6.09 -8.25 -6.63
N GLY A 135 -5.81 -9.53 -6.79
CA GLY A 135 -5.84 -10.21 -8.09
C GLY A 135 -6.80 -11.40 -8.05
N GLN A 136 -7.54 -11.61 -9.11
CA GLN A 136 -8.42 -12.78 -9.27
C GLN A 136 -8.54 -13.19 -10.75
N GLY A 137 -9.21 -14.31 -10.98
CA GLY A 137 -9.44 -14.87 -12.31
C GLY A 137 -8.61 -16.14 -12.54
N GLU A 138 -9.13 -17.03 -13.39
CA GLU A 138 -8.56 -18.34 -13.70
C GLU A 138 -7.68 -18.34 -14.95
N GLY A 139 -7.49 -17.18 -15.58
CA GLY A 139 -6.63 -17.02 -16.74
C GLY A 139 -5.16 -17.25 -16.44
N THR A 140 -4.38 -17.56 -17.48
CA THR A 140 -2.92 -17.75 -17.39
C THR A 140 -2.12 -16.46 -17.56
N GLY A 141 -2.80 -15.34 -17.86
CA GLY A 141 -2.17 -14.03 -17.96
C GLY A 141 -1.81 -13.48 -16.60
N GLU A 142 -0.56 -13.02 -16.45
CA GLU A 142 -0.08 -12.46 -15.19
C GLU A 142 -0.84 -11.20 -14.78
N LYS A 143 -1.02 -11.04 -13.48
CA LYS A 143 -1.59 -9.87 -12.81
C LYS A 143 -0.48 -9.12 -12.08
N ILE A 144 -0.11 -7.94 -12.61
CA ILE A 144 1.02 -7.14 -12.09
C ILE A 144 0.52 -5.83 -11.53
N LEU A 145 0.92 -5.52 -10.28
CA LEU A 145 0.62 -4.26 -9.61
C LEU A 145 1.92 -3.65 -9.05
N ASN A 146 2.42 -2.57 -9.66
CA ASN A 146 3.64 -1.90 -9.22
C ASN A 146 3.34 -0.47 -8.73
N PRO A 147 3.04 -0.30 -7.46
CA PRO A 147 2.83 1.04 -6.89
C PRO A 147 4.17 1.73 -6.65
N LYS A 148 4.21 3.02 -6.94
CA LYS A 148 5.30 3.91 -6.53
C LYS A 148 4.72 5.08 -5.73
N THR A 149 5.25 5.30 -4.54
CA THR A 149 4.82 6.37 -3.65
C THR A 149 5.96 7.37 -3.43
N VAL A 150 5.68 8.64 -3.63
CA VAL A 150 6.60 9.75 -3.35
C VAL A 150 5.97 10.61 -2.26
N VAL A 151 6.69 10.85 -1.18
CA VAL A 151 6.19 11.51 0.03
C VAL A 151 7.00 12.75 0.35
N ASN A 152 6.33 13.90 0.43
CA ASN A 152 6.92 15.18 0.84
C ASN A 152 6.09 15.72 2.01
N LEU A 153 6.64 15.66 3.22
CA LEU A 153 5.97 16.12 4.43
C LEU A 153 6.57 17.43 4.90
N LYS A 154 5.77 18.48 4.91
CA LYS A 154 6.11 19.76 5.52
C LYS A 154 6.03 19.68 7.05
N LYS A 155 6.48 20.71 7.71
CA LYS A 155 6.54 20.82 9.19
C LYS A 155 5.25 20.33 9.87
N GLY A 156 5.39 19.37 10.78
CA GLY A 156 4.28 18.82 11.56
C GLY A 156 3.25 18.01 10.80
N ALA A 157 3.47 17.74 9.51
CA ALA A 157 2.58 16.90 8.72
C ALA A 157 2.70 15.42 9.11
N THR A 158 1.60 14.68 9.01
CA THR A 158 1.57 13.24 9.29
C THR A 158 0.95 12.49 8.12
N LEU A 159 1.63 11.43 7.67
CA LEU A 159 1.09 10.45 6.73
C LEU A 159 1.11 9.07 7.37
N GLU A 160 -0.06 8.45 7.50
CA GLU A 160 -0.21 7.03 7.86
C GLU A 160 -0.58 6.24 6.62
N MET A 161 0.18 5.21 6.28
CA MET A 161 -0.07 4.32 5.15
C MET A 161 -0.33 2.89 5.63
N ASP A 162 -1.52 2.38 5.32
CA ASP A 162 -1.87 0.97 5.49
C ASP A 162 -1.93 0.30 4.11
N SER A 163 -1.03 -0.64 3.84
CA SER A 163 -0.94 -1.35 2.57
C SER A 163 -1.16 -2.84 2.75
N VAL A 164 -2.08 -3.41 1.97
CA VAL A 164 -2.45 -4.83 2.06
C VAL A 164 -2.43 -5.48 0.69
N GLN A 165 -1.65 -6.56 0.54
CA GLN A 165 -1.62 -7.41 -0.66
C GLN A 165 -1.55 -8.88 -0.24
N ILE A 166 -2.69 -9.56 -0.19
CA ILE A 166 -2.80 -10.91 0.37
C ILE A 166 -3.18 -11.96 -0.70
N GLU A 167 -3.91 -11.58 -1.75
CA GLU A 167 -4.44 -12.53 -2.72
C GLU A 167 -4.15 -12.15 -4.17
N GLY A 168 -3.72 -13.13 -4.95
CA GLY A 168 -3.85 -13.23 -6.40
C GLY A 168 -3.02 -12.29 -7.27
N VAL A 169 -2.14 -11.49 -6.72
CA VAL A 169 -1.18 -10.67 -7.50
C VAL A 169 0.04 -11.51 -7.79
N ASP A 170 0.37 -11.71 -9.08
CA ASP A 170 1.46 -12.58 -9.49
C ASP A 170 2.83 -11.93 -9.31
N SER A 171 2.91 -10.61 -9.56
CA SER A 171 4.15 -9.85 -9.34
C SER A 171 3.85 -8.43 -8.87
N THR A 172 4.64 -7.97 -7.89
CA THR A 172 4.61 -6.57 -7.45
C THR A 172 6.01 -6.04 -7.16
N ILE A 173 6.27 -4.81 -7.58
CA ILE A 173 7.43 -4.02 -7.14
C ILE A 173 6.88 -2.74 -6.56
N ARG A 174 6.95 -2.61 -5.24
CA ARG A 174 6.52 -1.44 -4.49
C ARG A 174 7.72 -0.56 -4.17
N GLU A 175 7.67 0.69 -4.58
CA GLU A 175 8.70 1.68 -4.28
C GLU A 175 8.11 2.83 -3.45
N THR A 176 8.76 3.17 -2.35
CA THR A 176 8.41 4.34 -1.53
C THR A 176 9.65 5.21 -1.33
N VAL A 177 9.53 6.50 -1.63
CA VAL A 177 10.57 7.51 -1.40
C VAL A 177 9.96 8.64 -0.58
N GLY A 178 10.60 9.03 0.51
CA GLY A 178 10.09 10.08 1.41
C GLY A 178 11.14 11.11 1.83
N GLU A 179 10.72 12.38 1.91
CA GLU A 179 11.48 13.46 2.52
C GLU A 179 10.64 14.13 3.60
N LEU A 180 11.19 14.18 4.83
CA LEU A 180 10.48 14.58 6.03
C LEU A 180 11.10 15.84 6.63
N GLU A 181 10.30 16.89 6.77
CA GLU A 181 10.69 18.15 7.44
C GLU A 181 10.45 18.09 8.97
N GLU A 182 10.70 19.21 9.64
CA GLU A 182 10.63 19.35 11.11
C GLU A 182 9.31 18.85 11.71
N ASN A 183 9.38 18.02 12.77
CA ASN A 183 8.24 17.45 13.49
C ASN A 183 7.25 16.67 12.62
N SER A 184 7.61 16.29 11.40
CA SER A 184 6.75 15.48 10.55
C SER A 184 6.87 13.99 10.86
N ASN A 185 5.82 13.22 10.56
CA ASN A 185 5.74 11.80 10.91
C ASN A 185 5.22 10.97 9.73
N PHE A 186 5.95 9.91 9.37
CA PHE A 186 5.56 8.97 8.34
C PHE A 186 5.48 7.55 8.90
N ILE A 187 4.26 7.02 8.98
CA ILE A 187 3.97 5.70 9.54
C ILE A 187 3.51 4.78 8.41
N VAL A 188 4.11 3.60 8.30
CA VAL A 188 3.78 2.60 7.28
C VAL A 188 3.49 1.27 7.94
N SER A 189 2.34 0.70 7.63
CA SER A 189 1.97 -0.69 7.92
C SER A 189 1.77 -1.43 6.60
N GLU A 190 2.61 -2.42 6.34
CA GLU A 190 2.56 -3.24 5.13
C GLU A 190 2.25 -4.69 5.49
N LYS A 191 1.31 -5.31 4.76
CA LYS A 191 0.95 -6.71 4.91
C LYS A 191 0.95 -7.39 3.55
N ILE A 192 1.86 -8.35 3.38
CA ILE A 192 2.04 -9.06 2.10
C ILE A 192 1.95 -10.57 2.33
N MET A 193 1.16 -11.24 1.50
CA MET A 193 1.21 -12.70 1.39
C MET A 193 1.43 -13.10 -0.07
N THR A 194 2.35 -14.02 -0.29
CA THR A 194 2.63 -14.61 -1.59
C THR A 194 2.57 -16.13 -1.53
N HIS A 195 2.14 -16.75 -2.61
CA HIS A 195 2.06 -18.20 -2.76
C HIS A 195 2.36 -18.62 -4.21
N GLY A 196 2.40 -19.91 -4.50
CA GLY A 196 2.71 -20.40 -5.84
C GLY A 196 4.11 -20.00 -6.28
N LYS A 197 4.20 -19.22 -7.34
CA LYS A 197 5.44 -18.63 -7.88
C LYS A 197 5.43 -17.10 -7.82
N GLN A 198 4.55 -16.53 -7.02
CA GLN A 198 4.39 -15.08 -6.90
C GLN A 198 5.67 -14.41 -6.40
N TYR A 199 5.85 -13.18 -6.84
CA TYR A 199 7.00 -12.36 -6.45
C TYR A 199 6.54 -11.02 -5.88
N ALA A 200 7.09 -10.63 -4.74
CA ALA A 200 6.88 -9.31 -4.16
C ALA A 200 8.22 -8.67 -3.77
N LYS A 201 8.42 -7.42 -4.17
CA LYS A 201 9.57 -6.62 -3.77
C LYS A 201 9.10 -5.28 -3.21
N THR A 202 9.53 -4.95 -2.00
CA THR A 202 9.35 -3.62 -1.40
C THR A 202 10.69 -2.91 -1.32
N VAL A 203 10.72 -1.66 -1.76
CA VAL A 203 11.88 -0.74 -1.63
C VAL A 203 11.39 0.51 -0.91
N PHE A 204 11.95 0.77 0.25
CA PHE A 204 11.60 1.89 1.11
C PHE A 204 12.83 2.78 1.35
N ASN A 205 12.78 4.03 0.89
CA ASN A 205 13.86 5.01 1.04
C ASN A 205 13.30 6.29 1.66
N VAL A 206 13.75 6.66 2.87
CA VAL A 206 13.25 7.85 3.56
C VAL A 206 14.40 8.67 4.14
N LYS A 207 14.34 9.98 3.94
CA LYS A 207 15.26 10.97 4.50
C LYS A 207 14.56 11.79 5.59
N LEU A 208 15.13 11.77 6.77
CA LEU A 208 14.69 12.55 7.92
C LEU A 208 15.52 13.83 7.98
N ASN A 209 15.05 14.88 7.29
CA ASN A 209 15.80 16.13 7.08
C ASN A 209 15.50 17.19 8.14
N GLY A 210 14.35 17.11 8.81
CA GLY A 210 13.94 18.08 9.82
C GLY A 210 14.13 17.58 11.25
N LYS A 211 14.37 18.51 12.18
CA LYS A 211 14.46 18.19 13.62
C LYS A 211 13.16 17.52 14.09
N ASN A 212 13.30 16.44 14.89
CA ASN A 212 12.21 15.58 15.37
C ASN A 212 11.36 14.94 14.26
N ALA A 213 11.83 14.92 13.01
CA ALA A 213 11.20 14.11 12.00
C ALA A 213 11.23 12.63 12.39
N SER A 214 10.17 11.89 12.12
CA SER A 214 10.11 10.48 12.49
C SER A 214 9.49 9.60 11.40
N THR A 215 9.99 8.36 11.31
CA THR A 215 9.37 7.30 10.51
C THR A 215 9.27 6.02 11.30
N HIS A 216 8.13 5.34 11.15
CA HIS A 216 7.90 4.03 11.73
C HIS A 216 7.32 3.09 10.66
N VAL A 217 8.02 2.04 10.33
CA VAL A 217 7.65 1.08 9.29
C VAL A 217 7.51 -0.30 9.91
N ILE A 218 6.36 -0.93 9.71
CA ILE A 218 6.11 -2.32 10.08
C ILE A 218 5.73 -3.07 8.80
N SER A 219 6.59 -3.98 8.35
CA SER A 219 6.30 -4.88 7.24
C SER A 219 6.13 -6.30 7.77
N ARG A 220 4.92 -6.85 7.63
CA ARG A 220 4.59 -8.23 7.97
C ARG A 220 4.30 -9.02 6.72
N SER A 221 5.00 -10.13 6.54
CA SER A 221 4.87 -10.89 5.31
C SER A 221 4.83 -12.40 5.52
N VAL A 222 4.16 -13.10 4.60
CA VAL A 222 4.10 -14.56 4.59
C VAL A 222 4.41 -15.06 3.18
N ALA A 223 5.48 -15.85 3.05
CA ALA A 223 5.86 -16.49 1.80
C ALA A 223 5.58 -17.99 1.86
N LYS A 224 4.77 -18.49 0.92
CA LYS A 224 4.36 -19.91 0.85
C LYS A 224 4.79 -20.54 -0.47
N GLU A 225 4.84 -21.89 -0.46
CA GLU A 225 5.13 -22.70 -1.64
C GLU A 225 6.49 -22.33 -2.26
N ASN A 226 6.54 -21.85 -3.51
CA ASN A 226 7.79 -21.46 -4.19
C ASN A 226 7.82 -19.93 -4.45
N SER A 227 7.08 -19.15 -3.66
CA SER A 227 7.04 -17.71 -3.81
C SER A 227 8.28 -17.03 -3.22
N LYS A 228 8.53 -15.81 -3.68
CA LYS A 228 9.70 -15.04 -3.27
C LYS A 228 9.32 -13.62 -2.87
N GLN A 229 9.90 -13.16 -1.75
CA GLN A 229 9.74 -11.79 -1.26
C GLN A 229 11.10 -11.16 -0.99
N GLU A 230 11.21 -9.87 -1.30
CA GLU A 230 12.41 -9.06 -1.03
C GLU A 230 11.99 -7.73 -0.40
N PHE A 231 12.59 -7.39 0.74
CA PHE A 231 12.39 -6.12 1.42
C PHE A 231 13.72 -5.38 1.52
N PHE A 232 13.77 -4.19 0.97
CA PHE A 232 14.92 -3.28 1.06
C PHE A 232 14.46 -2.00 1.74
N SER A 233 15.12 -1.60 2.81
CA SER A 233 14.85 -0.33 3.46
C SER A 233 16.14 0.47 3.63
N ASN A 234 16.07 1.76 3.34
CA ASN A 234 17.11 2.73 3.60
C ASN A 234 16.49 3.91 4.36
N VAL A 235 16.97 4.17 5.58
CA VAL A 235 16.58 5.32 6.40
C VAL A 235 17.80 6.19 6.66
N GLU A 236 17.75 7.41 6.18
CA GLU A 236 18.80 8.42 6.32
C GLU A 236 18.36 9.49 7.34
N GLY A 237 19.10 9.61 8.46
CA GLY A 237 18.87 10.60 9.52
C GLY A 237 19.88 11.74 9.43
N ASN A 238 19.42 12.93 8.98
CA ASN A 238 20.28 14.08 8.70
C ASN A 238 20.33 15.11 9.85
N THR A 239 19.58 14.88 10.93
CA THR A 239 19.49 15.73 12.12
C THR A 239 19.02 14.92 13.32
N GLU A 240 18.75 15.55 14.46
CA GLU A 240 18.05 14.93 15.60
C GLU A 240 16.67 14.41 15.13
N CYS A 241 16.55 13.11 14.95
CA CYS A 241 15.39 12.45 14.35
C CYS A 241 15.25 11.02 14.87
N TYR A 242 14.11 10.37 14.51
CA TYR A 242 13.83 8.99 14.90
C TYR A 242 13.35 8.14 13.73
N GLY A 243 14.00 7.01 13.50
CA GLY A 243 13.57 6.02 12.50
C GLY A 243 13.52 4.62 13.11
N HIS A 244 12.41 3.91 12.90
CA HIS A 244 12.27 2.51 13.27
C HIS A 244 11.66 1.73 12.13
N VAL A 245 12.35 0.68 11.68
CA VAL A 245 11.89 -0.24 10.64
C VAL A 245 11.86 -1.65 11.21
N GLU A 246 10.69 -2.28 11.21
CA GLU A 246 10.45 -3.66 11.61
C GLU A 246 10.04 -4.48 10.38
N CYS A 247 10.74 -5.59 10.13
CA CYS A 247 10.45 -6.49 9.02
C CYS A 247 10.32 -7.92 9.52
N ASP A 248 9.08 -8.37 9.70
CA ASP A 248 8.78 -9.70 10.17
C ASP A 248 8.20 -10.59 9.07
N ALA A 249 8.70 -11.82 8.96
CA ALA A 249 8.24 -12.74 7.94
C ALA A 249 8.07 -14.16 8.44
N ILE A 250 6.98 -14.79 8.00
CA ILE A 250 6.76 -16.23 8.12
C ILE A 250 7.08 -16.90 6.79
N ILE A 251 7.97 -17.90 6.82
CA ILE A 251 8.27 -18.75 5.67
C ILE A 251 7.58 -20.08 5.84
N MET A 252 6.87 -20.51 4.81
CA MET A 252 6.22 -21.82 4.72
C MET A 252 6.69 -22.54 3.44
N ASP A 253 6.76 -23.87 3.50
CA ASP A 253 7.21 -24.73 2.38
C ASP A 253 8.61 -24.34 1.85
N ASN A 254 8.69 -23.94 0.58
CA ASN A 254 9.91 -23.49 -0.11
C ASN A 254 9.94 -21.98 -0.33
N GLY A 255 9.12 -21.21 0.39
CA GLY A 255 9.08 -19.77 0.29
C GLY A 255 10.44 -19.14 0.60
N ILE A 256 10.76 -18.03 -0.04
CA ILE A 256 12.03 -17.31 0.14
C ILE A 256 11.72 -15.88 0.53
N VAL A 257 12.31 -15.42 1.64
CA VAL A 257 12.25 -14.02 2.07
C VAL A 257 13.65 -13.49 2.27
N LYS A 258 13.92 -12.31 1.72
CA LYS A 258 15.17 -11.57 1.88
C LYS A 258 14.87 -10.18 2.42
N ALA A 259 15.49 -9.80 3.52
CA ALA A 259 15.47 -8.43 4.06
C ALA A 259 16.88 -7.84 4.00
N VAL A 260 16.98 -6.60 3.52
CA VAL A 260 18.24 -5.85 3.42
C VAL A 260 18.01 -4.46 4.00
N PRO A 261 18.30 -4.26 5.29
CA PRO A 261 18.22 -2.95 5.91
C PRO A 261 19.49 -2.14 5.64
N GLU A 262 19.30 -0.85 5.43
CA GLU A 262 20.36 0.15 5.40
C GLU A 262 19.98 1.31 6.33
N ILE A 263 20.89 1.71 7.18
CA ILE A 263 20.74 2.82 8.12
C ILE A 263 21.93 3.76 7.96
N LEU A 264 21.64 5.05 7.71
CA LEU A 264 22.65 6.09 7.60
C LEU A 264 22.34 7.23 8.59
N ALA A 265 23.14 7.34 9.63
CA ALA A 265 23.03 8.42 10.63
C ALA A 265 24.11 9.48 10.36
N ASN A 266 23.70 10.64 9.86
CA ASN A 266 24.57 11.78 9.56
C ASN A 266 24.64 12.78 10.71
N ASP A 267 23.87 12.59 11.78
CA ASP A 267 23.86 13.40 12.99
C ASP A 267 24.00 12.50 14.25
N VAL A 268 24.74 12.95 15.25
CA VAL A 268 24.98 12.21 16.50
C VAL A 268 23.70 11.99 17.34
N ASN A 269 22.68 12.80 17.12
CA ASN A 269 21.38 12.70 17.78
C ASN A 269 20.35 11.92 16.96
N ALA A 270 20.70 11.47 15.75
CA ALA A 270 19.83 10.60 14.96
C ALA A 270 19.72 9.22 15.64
N ARG A 271 18.50 8.77 15.86
CA ARG A 271 18.20 7.45 16.44
C ARG A 271 17.48 6.60 15.39
N LEU A 272 18.22 5.69 14.79
CA LEU A 272 17.72 4.82 13.75
C LEU A 272 17.83 3.37 14.19
N ILE A 273 16.72 2.63 14.12
CA ILE A 273 16.61 1.25 14.57
C ILE A 273 16.07 0.42 13.42
N HIS A 274 16.65 -0.75 13.21
CA HIS A 274 16.08 -1.78 12.35
C HIS A 274 15.99 -3.11 13.11
N GLU A 275 14.81 -3.75 13.01
CA GLU A 275 14.55 -5.07 13.57
C GLU A 275 14.02 -5.99 12.46
N ALA A 276 14.42 -7.26 12.48
CA ALA A 276 13.92 -8.25 11.52
C ALA A 276 13.82 -9.63 12.18
N ALA A 277 12.67 -10.27 12.03
CA ALA A 277 12.45 -11.64 12.42
C ALA A 277 11.90 -12.44 11.24
N ILE A 278 12.72 -13.34 10.69
CA ILE A 278 12.36 -14.18 9.56
C ILE A 278 12.47 -15.64 9.97
N GLY A 279 11.38 -16.38 9.90
CA GLY A 279 11.39 -17.79 10.30
C GLY A 279 10.11 -18.54 9.96
N LYS A 280 10.10 -19.82 10.33
CA LYS A 280 8.91 -20.66 10.21
C LYS A 280 8.00 -20.51 11.44
N ILE A 281 6.75 -20.94 11.31
CA ILE A 281 5.84 -21.06 12.45
C ILE A 281 6.44 -22.00 13.49
N ALA A 282 6.49 -21.57 14.76
CA ALA A 282 7.01 -22.38 15.85
C ALA A 282 6.11 -23.61 16.09
N GLY A 283 6.73 -24.79 16.14
CA GLY A 283 5.99 -26.06 16.34
C GLY A 283 5.16 -26.08 17.62
N GLU A 284 5.61 -25.40 18.68
CA GLU A 284 4.85 -25.27 19.93
C GLU A 284 3.52 -24.51 19.74
N GLN A 285 3.50 -23.47 18.90
CA GLN A 285 2.28 -22.72 18.59
C GLN A 285 1.27 -23.60 17.82
N LEU A 286 1.76 -24.35 16.83
CA LEU A 286 0.94 -25.32 16.10
C LEU A 286 0.37 -26.38 17.03
N THR A 287 1.24 -27.04 17.82
CA THR A 287 0.83 -28.07 18.76
C THR A 287 -0.23 -27.55 19.74
N LYS A 288 -0.03 -26.34 20.28
CA LYS A 288 -0.99 -25.72 21.20
C LYS A 288 -2.38 -25.53 20.58
N LEU A 289 -2.46 -25.07 19.35
CA LEU A 289 -3.73 -24.89 18.64
C LEU A 289 -4.36 -26.26 18.28
N MET A 290 -3.55 -27.26 17.91
CA MET A 290 -4.03 -28.60 17.63
C MET A 290 -4.59 -29.30 18.89
N THR A 291 -4.03 -29.04 20.07
CA THR A 291 -4.61 -29.55 21.34
C THR A 291 -5.98 -28.95 21.67
N LEU A 292 -6.31 -27.81 21.06
CA LEU A 292 -7.64 -27.17 21.14
C LEU A 292 -8.63 -27.69 20.08
N GLY A 293 -8.25 -28.73 19.32
CA GLY A 293 -9.11 -29.43 18.35
C GLY A 293 -9.00 -28.92 16.90
N LEU A 294 -8.04 -28.04 16.59
CA LEU A 294 -7.80 -27.63 15.21
C LEU A 294 -6.94 -28.67 14.47
N THR A 295 -7.19 -28.85 13.19
CA THR A 295 -6.26 -29.53 12.29
C THR A 295 -5.00 -28.68 12.11
N GLU A 296 -3.90 -29.27 11.68
CA GLU A 296 -2.65 -28.54 11.40
C GLU A 296 -2.86 -27.37 10.43
N LYS A 297 -3.59 -27.60 9.33
CA LYS A 297 -3.93 -26.55 8.34
C LYS A 297 -4.76 -25.40 8.93
N GLU A 298 -5.73 -25.71 9.79
CA GLU A 298 -6.53 -24.70 10.47
C GLU A 298 -5.69 -23.90 11.47
N ALA A 299 -4.78 -24.56 12.19
CA ALA A 299 -3.85 -23.94 13.11
C ALA A 299 -2.90 -22.98 12.37
N GLU A 300 -2.29 -23.42 11.27
CA GLU A 300 -1.47 -22.58 10.38
C GLU A 300 -2.25 -21.35 9.87
N ALA A 301 -3.44 -21.57 9.31
CA ALA A 301 -4.28 -20.48 8.79
C ALA A 301 -4.62 -19.46 9.89
N LYS A 302 -4.85 -19.94 11.12
CA LYS A 302 -5.15 -19.08 12.27
C LYS A 302 -3.96 -18.25 12.69
N ILE A 303 -2.75 -18.83 12.71
CA ILE A 303 -1.50 -18.12 13.03
C ILE A 303 -1.20 -17.09 11.96
N VAL A 304 -1.25 -17.46 10.68
CA VAL A 304 -1.03 -16.54 9.55
C VAL A 304 -2.02 -15.38 9.58
N SER A 305 -3.32 -15.65 9.78
CA SER A 305 -4.34 -14.61 9.89
C SER A 305 -4.11 -13.68 11.09
N GLY A 306 -3.63 -14.23 12.22
CA GLY A 306 -3.27 -13.42 13.40
C GLY A 306 -2.03 -12.54 13.19
N PHE A 307 -1.04 -13.08 12.48
CA PHE A 307 0.21 -12.39 12.18
C PHE A 307 0.02 -11.24 11.19
N LEU A 308 -0.86 -11.40 10.21
CA LEU A 308 -1.20 -10.37 9.21
C LEU A 308 -2.32 -9.39 9.67
N LYS A 309 -2.77 -9.43 10.91
CA LYS A 309 -3.67 -8.42 11.47
C LYS A 309 -2.90 -7.19 11.95
#